data_6dad543604c6e7af88628aa7841f765a
#
_entry.id   6dad543604c6e7af88628aa7841f765a
#
_cell.length_a   1.000
_cell.length_b   1.000
_cell.length_c   1.000
_cell.angle_alpha   90.00
_cell.angle_beta   90.00
_cell.angle_gamma   90.00
#
_symmetry.space_group_name_H-M   'P 1'
#
loop_
_entity.id
_entity.type
_entity.pdbx_description
1 polymer ?
#
loop_
_entity_poly.entity_id
_entity_poly.type
_entity_poly.pdbx_seq_one_letter_code
_entity_poly.pdbx_strand_id
1 'polypeptide(L)'
;SSDLMGKSAWGKQLLGGYAGVKHTAKQIVEQVPDISKYNLWVEPFSGLGRTAEYVKLSKVLNDKSEYANNYCKEHFPNAIIENLDFMATINKYDNETTFFLIDPPWRYDCYEVNKLTYCDRTVYQYYEQILKRVETLKGDWFILSSADEHEQRDILAKSKWGLKTVSSEKKVIFGKYARTMICSNLFPLKISEKPTIRLVCEKCGASCKDQQDFNAHLTRKFHLNAIGVI
;
A
#
# COMPACT_ATOMS: atom_id res chain seq x y z
N SER A 1 -21.30 -22.73 19.26
CA SER A 1 -20.50 -21.71 20.03
C SER A 1 -19.94 -20.61 19.13
N SER A 2 -20.76 -20.11 18.20
CA SER A 2 -20.44 -19.03 17.25
C SER A 2 -20.64 -17.63 17.84
N ASP A 3 -21.13 -17.52 19.06
CA ASP A 3 -21.51 -16.22 19.65
C ASP A 3 -20.41 -15.47 20.43
N LEU A 4 -19.23 -16.06 20.59
CA LEU A 4 -18.15 -15.44 21.39
C LEU A 4 -17.24 -14.50 20.58
N MET A 5 -17.27 -14.55 19.24
CA MET A 5 -16.39 -13.73 18.39
C MET A 5 -16.98 -12.38 17.99
N GLY A 6 -18.27 -12.15 18.21
CA GLY A 6 -18.96 -10.95 17.72
C GLY A 6 -19.02 -9.76 18.66
N LYS A 7 -18.72 -9.90 19.96
CA LYS A 7 -19.15 -8.92 20.96
C LYS A 7 -18.05 -8.20 21.75
N SER A 8 -16.78 -8.55 21.63
CA SER A 8 -15.73 -7.79 22.28
C SER A 8 -14.99 -6.90 21.29
N ALA A 9 -14.74 -5.66 21.68
CA ALA A 9 -13.85 -4.75 20.91
C ALA A 9 -12.47 -5.40 20.66
N TRP A 10 -12.02 -6.27 21.56
CA TRP A 10 -10.81 -7.08 21.47
C TRP A 10 -10.91 -8.18 20.41
N GLY A 11 -12.03 -8.86 20.27
CA GLY A 11 -12.23 -9.86 19.21
C GLY A 11 -12.19 -9.23 17.82
N LYS A 12 -12.79 -8.05 17.68
CA LYS A 12 -12.70 -7.24 16.44
C LYS A 12 -11.26 -6.75 16.19
N GLN A 13 -10.52 -6.44 17.23
CA GLN A 13 -9.15 -5.98 17.15
C GLN A 13 -8.17 -7.12 16.86
N LEU A 14 -8.43 -8.33 17.38
CA LEU A 14 -7.67 -9.55 17.08
C LEU A 14 -7.89 -10.01 15.64
N LEU A 15 -9.13 -10.00 15.15
CA LEU A 15 -9.43 -10.23 13.74
C LEU A 15 -8.86 -9.12 12.86
N GLY A 16 -8.73 -7.91 13.38
CA GLY A 16 -8.19 -6.75 12.68
C GLY A 16 -6.68 -6.64 12.70
N GLY A 17 -6.03 -7.17 13.75
CA GLY A 17 -4.57 -7.29 13.81
C GLY A 17 -4.04 -8.33 12.83
N TYR A 18 -4.87 -9.30 12.50
CA TYR A 18 -4.65 -10.27 11.46
C TYR A 18 -5.28 -9.75 10.16
N ALA A 19 -4.48 -9.06 9.38
CA ALA A 19 -4.77 -8.74 7.99
C ALA A 19 -6.22 -8.34 7.71
N GLY A 20 -6.78 -7.34 8.37
CA GLY A 20 -8.00 -7.13 7.80
C GLY A 20 -9.08 -6.29 8.37
N VAL A 21 -8.93 -5.60 9.45
CA VAL A 21 -9.88 -4.50 9.62
C VAL A 21 -9.37 -3.34 8.79
N LYS A 22 -9.79 -3.33 7.54
CA LYS A 22 -9.51 -2.22 6.67
C LYS A 22 -10.56 -1.15 6.87
N HIS A 23 -10.33 -0.26 7.84
CA HIS A 23 -11.21 0.86 8.12
C HIS A 23 -11.39 1.81 6.94
N THR A 24 -10.55 1.68 5.93
CA THR A 24 -10.57 2.43 4.67
C THR A 24 -11.08 1.62 3.49
N ALA A 25 -11.64 0.41 3.71
CA ALA A 25 -12.03 -0.51 2.64
C ALA A 25 -12.99 0.12 1.61
N LYS A 26 -14.06 0.75 2.10
CA LYS A 26 -15.03 1.45 1.25
C LYS A 26 -14.35 2.57 0.44
N GLN A 27 -13.56 3.42 1.11
CA GLN A 27 -12.87 4.54 0.48
C GLN A 27 -11.85 4.08 -0.57
N ILE A 28 -11.24 2.89 -0.39
CA ILE A 28 -10.35 2.30 -1.40
C ILE A 28 -11.14 1.93 -2.65
N VAL A 29 -12.26 1.21 -2.50
CA VAL A 29 -13.10 0.80 -3.64
C VAL A 29 -13.65 2.01 -4.40
N GLU A 30 -14.03 3.08 -3.71
CA GLU A 30 -14.49 4.34 -4.31
C GLU A 30 -13.41 5.07 -5.14
N GLN A 31 -12.13 4.69 -5.01
CA GLN A 31 -11.06 5.25 -5.86
C GLN A 31 -10.94 4.57 -7.21
N VAL A 32 -11.61 3.46 -7.44
CA VAL A 32 -11.65 2.81 -8.77
C VAL A 32 -12.56 3.64 -9.68
N PRO A 33 -12.03 4.31 -10.73
CA PRO A 33 -12.79 5.33 -11.48
C PRO A 33 -14.05 4.78 -12.16
N ASP A 34 -13.95 3.57 -12.69
CA ASP A 34 -15.06 2.87 -13.35
C ASP A 34 -14.95 1.37 -13.07
N ILE A 35 -15.57 0.94 -11.98
CA ILE A 35 -15.54 -0.47 -11.59
C ILE A 35 -16.30 -1.38 -12.57
N SER A 36 -17.24 -0.85 -13.36
CA SER A 36 -18.07 -1.62 -14.26
C SER A 36 -17.32 -2.17 -15.48
N LYS A 37 -16.15 -1.65 -15.79
CA LYS A 37 -15.30 -2.15 -16.88
C LYS A 37 -14.61 -3.47 -16.55
N TYR A 38 -14.62 -3.90 -15.27
CA TYR A 38 -14.01 -5.15 -14.86
C TYR A 38 -15.03 -6.25 -14.66
N ASN A 39 -14.62 -7.47 -14.98
CA ASN A 39 -15.39 -8.68 -14.75
C ASN A 39 -14.95 -9.43 -13.51
N LEU A 40 -13.71 -9.18 -13.06
CA LEU A 40 -13.10 -9.91 -11.98
C LEU A 40 -12.34 -8.96 -11.04
N TRP A 41 -12.55 -9.15 -9.75
CA TRP A 41 -11.80 -8.53 -8.66
C TRP A 41 -10.89 -9.58 -8.01
N VAL A 42 -9.60 -9.32 -7.93
CA VAL A 42 -8.61 -10.27 -7.39
C VAL A 42 -7.86 -9.64 -6.23
N GLU A 43 -7.88 -10.30 -5.09
CA GLU A 43 -7.08 -9.95 -3.91
C GLU A 43 -6.04 -11.04 -3.63
N PRO A 44 -4.76 -10.86 -4.06
CA PRO A 44 -3.69 -11.84 -3.83
C PRO A 44 -3.29 -11.99 -2.36
N PHE A 45 -3.68 -11.04 -1.53
CA PHE A 45 -3.51 -10.98 -0.08
C PHE A 45 -4.85 -10.57 0.56
N SER A 46 -5.85 -11.44 0.49
CA SER A 46 -7.21 -11.07 0.85
C SER A 46 -7.43 -10.88 2.35
N GLY A 47 -6.64 -11.55 3.19
CA GLY A 47 -6.94 -11.65 4.59
C GLY A 47 -8.39 -12.12 4.80
N LEU A 48 -9.19 -11.33 5.49
CA LEU A 48 -10.61 -11.60 5.72
C LEU A 48 -11.54 -11.01 4.64
N GLY A 49 -11.01 -10.56 3.50
CA GLY A 49 -11.80 -10.06 2.37
C GLY A 49 -12.59 -8.77 2.66
N ARG A 50 -12.14 -7.93 3.58
CA ARG A 50 -12.90 -6.74 4.00
C ARG A 50 -13.14 -5.73 2.89
N THR A 51 -12.21 -5.63 1.94
CA THR A 51 -12.40 -4.77 0.77
C THR A 51 -13.40 -5.38 -0.20
N ALA A 52 -13.35 -6.70 -0.39
CA ALA A 52 -14.26 -7.44 -1.23
C ALA A 52 -15.75 -7.33 -0.82
N GLU A 53 -16.05 -6.99 0.45
CA GLU A 53 -17.42 -6.72 0.92
C GLU A 53 -18.11 -5.58 0.15
N TYR A 54 -17.33 -4.60 -0.34
CA TYR A 54 -17.83 -3.43 -1.07
C TYR A 54 -17.84 -3.60 -2.58
N VAL A 55 -17.44 -4.76 -3.09
CA VAL A 55 -17.32 -5.05 -4.52
C VAL A 55 -18.43 -6.00 -4.97
N LYS A 56 -19.11 -5.67 -6.07
CA LYS A 56 -20.20 -6.50 -6.64
C LYS A 56 -19.74 -7.43 -7.78
N LEU A 57 -18.47 -7.35 -8.19
CA LEU A 57 -17.90 -8.19 -9.24
C LEU A 57 -17.70 -9.64 -8.77
N SER A 58 -17.48 -10.55 -9.69
CA SER A 58 -16.90 -11.87 -9.39
C SER A 58 -15.56 -11.69 -8.67
N LYS A 59 -15.26 -12.55 -7.71
CA LYS A 59 -14.10 -12.37 -6.82
C LYS A 59 -13.20 -13.58 -6.79
N VAL A 60 -11.92 -13.32 -6.74
CA VAL A 60 -10.89 -14.27 -6.32
C VAL A 60 -10.24 -13.71 -5.05
N LEU A 61 -10.32 -14.46 -3.98
CA LEU A 61 -9.72 -14.12 -2.70
C LEU A 61 -8.65 -15.16 -2.39
N ASN A 62 -7.41 -14.72 -2.25
CA ASN A 62 -6.27 -15.58 -1.98
C ASN A 62 -5.55 -15.14 -0.71
N ASP A 63 -5.22 -16.08 0.13
CA ASP A 63 -4.33 -15.86 1.27
C ASP A 63 -3.52 -17.15 1.55
N LYS A 64 -2.32 -17.00 2.11
CA LYS A 64 -1.53 -18.14 2.58
C LYS A 64 -2.12 -18.77 3.85
N SER A 65 -2.93 -18.03 4.58
CA SER A 65 -3.56 -18.46 5.80
C SER A 65 -4.80 -19.30 5.54
N GLU A 66 -4.78 -20.54 5.99
CA GLU A 66 -5.94 -21.41 5.97
C GLU A 66 -7.13 -20.83 6.76
N TYR A 67 -6.85 -20.16 7.88
CA TYR A 67 -7.87 -19.47 8.66
C TYR A 67 -8.58 -18.39 7.84
N ALA A 68 -7.84 -17.53 7.17
CA ALA A 68 -8.40 -16.48 6.31
C ALA A 68 -9.23 -17.08 5.16
N ASN A 69 -8.73 -18.13 4.52
CA ASN A 69 -9.43 -18.82 3.46
C ASN A 69 -10.73 -19.48 3.93
N ASN A 70 -10.73 -20.10 5.11
CA ASN A 70 -11.94 -20.69 5.67
C ASN A 70 -12.97 -19.62 6.03
N TYR A 71 -12.53 -18.51 6.60
CA TYR A 71 -13.40 -17.34 6.82
C TYR A 71 -14.00 -16.85 5.50
N CYS A 72 -13.18 -16.67 4.46
CA CYS A 72 -13.65 -16.21 3.15
C CYS A 72 -14.62 -17.19 2.49
N LYS A 73 -14.45 -18.50 2.61
CA LYS A 73 -15.40 -19.53 2.12
C LYS A 73 -16.78 -19.38 2.74
N GLU A 74 -16.84 -19.09 4.04
CA GLU A 74 -18.09 -18.90 4.76
C GLU A 74 -18.80 -17.58 4.38
N HIS A 75 -18.03 -16.50 4.20
CA HIS A 75 -18.58 -15.15 4.03
C HIS A 75 -18.76 -14.72 2.58
N PHE A 76 -18.06 -15.37 1.65
CA PHE A 76 -18.11 -15.09 0.22
C PHE A 76 -18.41 -16.38 -0.59
N PRO A 77 -19.61 -16.98 -0.46
CA PRO A 77 -19.91 -18.29 -1.05
C PRO A 77 -19.80 -18.33 -2.58
N ASN A 78 -19.85 -17.18 -3.24
CA ASN A 78 -19.74 -17.05 -4.69
C ASN A 78 -18.33 -16.61 -5.15
N ALA A 79 -17.37 -16.49 -4.24
CA ALA A 79 -16.00 -16.16 -4.58
C ALA A 79 -15.16 -17.42 -4.83
N ILE A 80 -14.19 -17.31 -5.70
CA ILE A 80 -13.14 -18.31 -5.84
C ILE A 80 -12.14 -18.07 -4.70
N ILE A 81 -11.93 -19.06 -3.84
CA ILE A 81 -10.99 -19.00 -2.74
C ILE A 81 -9.75 -19.81 -3.11
N GLU A 82 -8.61 -19.15 -3.16
CA GLU A 82 -7.30 -19.73 -3.49
C GLU A 82 -6.41 -19.81 -2.25
N ASN A 83 -5.45 -20.72 -2.30
CA ASN A 83 -4.36 -20.81 -1.31
C ASN A 83 -3.03 -20.95 -2.05
N LEU A 84 -2.75 -19.98 -2.90
CA LEU A 84 -1.57 -19.95 -3.76
C LEU A 84 -0.55 -18.93 -3.23
N ASP A 85 0.66 -18.99 -3.74
CA ASP A 85 1.55 -17.86 -3.66
C ASP A 85 0.93 -16.64 -4.38
N PHE A 86 1.13 -15.44 -3.83
CA PHE A 86 0.53 -14.22 -4.37
C PHE A 86 0.91 -13.97 -5.83
N MET A 87 2.15 -14.27 -6.21
CA MET A 87 2.62 -14.11 -7.58
C MET A 87 1.96 -15.12 -8.52
N ALA A 88 1.75 -16.35 -8.06
CA ALA A 88 1.01 -17.36 -8.81
C ALA A 88 -0.44 -16.92 -9.02
N THR A 89 -1.08 -16.33 -8.01
CA THR A 89 -2.43 -15.79 -8.12
C THR A 89 -2.48 -14.64 -9.12
N ILE A 90 -1.55 -13.68 -9.04
CA ILE A 90 -1.49 -12.57 -10.00
C ILE A 90 -1.34 -13.11 -11.42
N ASN A 91 -0.42 -14.05 -11.65
CA ASN A 91 -0.17 -14.62 -12.99
C ASN A 91 -1.37 -15.39 -13.54
N LYS A 92 -2.08 -16.12 -12.67
CA LYS A 92 -3.24 -16.95 -13.06
C LYS A 92 -4.42 -16.11 -13.55
N TYR A 93 -4.62 -14.95 -12.97
CA TYR A 93 -5.80 -14.11 -13.22
C TYR A 93 -5.49 -12.81 -13.99
N ASP A 94 -4.28 -12.68 -14.54
CA ASP A 94 -3.87 -11.50 -15.32
C ASP A 94 -4.61 -11.41 -16.65
N ASN A 95 -5.59 -10.50 -16.70
CA ASN A 95 -6.42 -10.24 -17.86
C ASN A 95 -6.80 -8.76 -17.89
N GLU A 96 -7.09 -8.21 -19.08
CA GLU A 96 -7.46 -6.80 -19.28
C GLU A 96 -8.72 -6.37 -18.53
N THR A 97 -9.62 -7.32 -18.22
CA THR A 97 -10.87 -7.08 -17.48
C THR A 97 -10.75 -7.44 -15.98
N THR A 98 -9.53 -7.67 -15.50
CA THR A 98 -9.27 -7.94 -14.09
C THR A 98 -8.81 -6.69 -13.38
N PHE A 99 -9.35 -6.46 -12.18
CA PHE A 99 -8.83 -5.48 -11.25
C PHE A 99 -8.13 -6.19 -10.08
N PHE A 100 -6.90 -5.80 -9.79
CA PHE A 100 -6.11 -6.34 -8.69
C PHE A 100 -6.05 -5.36 -7.51
N LEU A 101 -6.47 -5.81 -6.34
CA LEU A 101 -6.20 -5.15 -5.08
C LEU A 101 -5.06 -5.87 -4.37
N ILE A 102 -3.89 -5.30 -4.35
CA ILE A 102 -2.67 -5.90 -3.83
C ILE A 102 -2.33 -5.24 -2.50
N ASP A 103 -2.58 -5.93 -1.40
CA ASP A 103 -2.43 -5.45 -0.04
C ASP A 103 -1.44 -6.32 0.75
N PRO A 104 -0.14 -6.26 0.42
CA PRO A 104 0.85 -7.10 1.09
C PRO A 104 0.96 -6.72 2.58
N PRO A 105 1.50 -7.60 3.43
CA PRO A 105 1.74 -7.28 4.83
C PRO A 105 2.53 -5.98 4.99
N TRP A 106 2.13 -5.10 5.93
CA TRP A 106 2.69 -3.76 6.08
C TRP A 106 3.80 -3.64 7.13
N ARG A 107 3.97 -4.63 8.02
CA ARG A 107 4.85 -4.51 9.19
C ARG A 107 5.83 -5.66 9.34
N TYR A 108 6.99 -5.32 9.85
CA TYR A 108 7.98 -6.25 10.40
C TYR A 108 7.59 -6.88 11.72
N ASP A 109 6.70 -6.20 12.46
CA ASP A 109 6.42 -6.58 13.83
C ASP A 109 5.70 -7.92 13.84
N CYS A 110 6.30 -8.85 14.56
CA CYS A 110 5.69 -10.12 14.87
C CYS A 110 4.46 -9.87 15.72
N TYR A 111 3.29 -9.99 15.12
CA TYR A 111 2.07 -10.07 15.91
C TYR A 111 1.79 -11.52 16.22
N GLU A 112 2.01 -11.91 17.48
CA GLU A 112 1.41 -13.12 17.99
C GLU A 112 -0.07 -12.86 18.23
N VAL A 113 -0.88 -13.14 17.23
CA VAL A 113 -2.33 -13.19 17.39
C VAL A 113 -2.74 -14.64 17.26
N ASN A 114 -3.19 -15.24 18.37
CA ASN A 114 -3.66 -16.62 18.42
C ASN A 114 -2.67 -17.68 17.92
N LYS A 115 -1.37 -17.56 18.25
CA LYS A 115 -0.26 -18.43 17.81
C LYS A 115 0.09 -18.36 16.32
N LEU A 116 -0.43 -17.40 15.60
CA LEU A 116 0.00 -17.10 14.24
C LEU A 116 1.09 -16.03 14.31
N THR A 117 2.33 -16.46 14.20
CA THR A 117 3.48 -15.54 14.15
C THR A 117 3.57 -14.98 12.74
N TYR A 118 3.16 -13.75 12.55
CA TYR A 118 3.41 -12.99 11.32
C TYR A 118 4.75 -12.27 11.47
N CYS A 119 5.83 -12.98 11.27
CA CYS A 119 7.18 -12.43 11.17
C CYS A 119 7.68 -12.67 9.77
N ASP A 120 7.45 -11.75 8.88
CA ASP A 120 8.09 -11.83 7.59
C ASP A 120 9.03 -10.65 7.37
N ARG A 121 10.32 -10.87 7.62
CA ARG A 121 11.38 -9.92 7.30
C ARG A 121 11.51 -9.68 5.79
N THR A 122 10.75 -10.43 4.99
CA THR A 122 10.76 -10.36 3.53
C THR A 122 9.72 -9.39 2.97
N VAL A 123 8.99 -8.64 3.81
CA VAL A 123 7.93 -7.70 3.39
C VAL A 123 8.41 -6.72 2.31
N TYR A 124 9.66 -6.25 2.39
CA TYR A 124 10.21 -5.37 1.35
C TYR A 124 10.37 -6.06 0.00
N GLN A 125 10.79 -7.32 0.01
CA GLN A 125 10.95 -8.10 -1.21
C GLN A 125 9.61 -8.27 -1.93
N TYR A 126 8.50 -8.33 -1.20
CA TYR A 126 7.16 -8.36 -1.81
C TYR A 126 6.88 -7.09 -2.59
N TYR A 127 7.13 -5.91 -2.01
CA TYR A 127 6.90 -4.64 -2.72
C TYR A 127 7.75 -4.51 -3.98
N GLU A 128 9.02 -4.88 -3.94
CA GLU A 128 9.89 -4.86 -5.10
C GLU A 128 9.42 -5.84 -6.19
N GLN A 129 9.07 -7.07 -5.81
CA GLN A 129 8.55 -8.07 -6.74
C GLN A 129 7.22 -7.63 -7.35
N ILE A 130 6.32 -7.07 -6.55
CA ILE A 130 5.03 -6.57 -6.99
C ILE A 130 5.23 -5.41 -7.97
N LEU A 131 6.05 -4.42 -7.62
CA LEU A 131 6.32 -3.26 -8.48
C LEU A 131 6.91 -3.66 -9.83
N LYS A 132 7.80 -4.65 -9.85
CA LYS A 132 8.32 -5.22 -11.09
C LYS A 132 7.24 -5.92 -11.90
N ARG A 133 6.36 -6.70 -11.25
CA ARG A 133 5.31 -7.46 -11.93
C ARG A 133 4.22 -6.58 -12.53
N VAL A 134 3.80 -5.53 -11.82
CA VAL A 134 2.73 -4.64 -12.30
C VAL A 134 3.13 -3.83 -13.54
N GLU A 135 4.41 -3.75 -13.88
CA GLU A 135 4.85 -3.11 -15.14
C GLU A 135 4.37 -3.85 -16.38
N THR A 136 4.13 -5.16 -16.27
CA THR A 136 3.70 -6.03 -17.37
C THR A 136 2.28 -6.58 -17.17
N LEU A 137 1.58 -6.13 -16.14
CA LEU A 137 0.22 -6.56 -15.84
C LEU A 137 -0.74 -6.01 -16.90
N LYS A 138 -1.65 -6.84 -17.39
CA LYS A 138 -2.68 -6.45 -18.35
C LYS A 138 -3.85 -5.74 -17.68
N GLY A 139 -4.21 -6.21 -16.49
CA GLY A 139 -5.27 -5.62 -15.68
C GLY A 139 -4.84 -4.35 -14.96
N ASP A 140 -5.83 -3.62 -14.45
CA ASP A 140 -5.58 -2.46 -13.60
C ASP A 140 -5.39 -2.89 -12.14
N TRP A 141 -4.76 -2.03 -11.34
CA TRP A 141 -4.36 -2.44 -10.00
C TRP A 141 -4.24 -1.28 -9.00
N PHE A 142 -4.45 -1.61 -7.74
CA PHE A 142 -4.03 -0.84 -6.59
C PHE A 142 -3.03 -1.64 -5.76
N ILE A 143 -1.92 -1.02 -5.36
CA ILE A 143 -1.02 -1.51 -4.33
C ILE A 143 -1.24 -0.66 -3.10
N LEU A 144 -1.49 -1.30 -1.96
CA LEU A 144 -1.80 -0.62 -0.72
C LEU A 144 -0.60 -0.62 0.23
N SER A 145 -0.53 0.45 1.04
CA SER A 145 0.41 0.58 2.13
C SER A 145 -0.22 1.44 3.24
N SER A 146 0.31 1.35 4.45
CA SER A 146 0.02 2.36 5.47
C SER A 146 0.57 3.72 5.03
N ALA A 147 -0.21 4.78 5.20
CA ALA A 147 0.29 6.13 4.94
C ALA A 147 1.23 6.63 6.06
N ASP A 148 1.21 5.96 7.20
CA ASP A 148 1.99 6.33 8.39
C ASP A 148 3.28 5.49 8.55
N GLU A 149 3.42 4.38 7.82
CA GLU A 149 4.63 3.55 7.80
C GLU A 149 5.64 4.11 6.80
N HIS A 150 6.82 4.46 7.27
CA HIS A 150 7.80 5.19 6.47
C HIS A 150 8.39 4.38 5.32
N GLU A 151 8.75 3.13 5.53
CA GLU A 151 9.56 2.38 4.56
C GLU A 151 8.76 1.90 3.35
N GLN A 152 7.59 1.28 3.55
CA GLN A 152 6.73 0.86 2.44
C GLN A 152 6.24 2.07 1.64
N ARG A 153 5.86 3.14 2.34
CA ARG A 153 5.52 4.42 1.71
C ARG A 153 6.64 4.90 0.82
N ASP A 154 7.89 4.84 1.28
CA ASP A 154 9.04 5.33 0.54
C ASP A 154 9.36 4.47 -0.68
N ILE A 155 9.17 3.15 -0.61
CA ILE A 155 9.29 2.25 -1.78
C ILE A 155 8.26 2.66 -2.85
N LEU A 156 6.99 2.78 -2.48
CA LEU A 156 5.94 3.21 -3.40
C LEU A 156 6.15 4.66 -3.86
N ALA A 157 6.65 5.52 -2.97
CA ALA A 157 6.96 6.92 -3.31
C ALA A 157 8.07 7.07 -4.34
N LYS A 158 9.02 6.16 -4.39
CA LYS A 158 10.09 6.11 -5.40
C LYS A 158 9.66 5.53 -6.73
N SER A 159 8.50 4.85 -6.78
CA SER A 159 7.98 4.32 -8.04
C SER A 159 7.49 5.43 -8.97
N LYS A 160 7.40 5.13 -10.27
CA LYS A 160 6.86 6.07 -11.29
C LYS A 160 5.34 6.24 -11.20
N TRP A 161 4.65 5.38 -10.46
CA TRP A 161 3.19 5.32 -10.45
C TRP A 161 2.55 6.40 -9.59
N GLY A 162 1.32 6.74 -9.91
CA GLY A 162 0.54 7.73 -9.16
C GLY A 162 0.20 7.25 -7.75
N LEU A 163 0.12 8.20 -6.82
CA LEU A 163 -0.19 7.94 -5.42
C LEU A 163 -1.40 8.74 -4.96
N LYS A 164 -2.22 8.12 -4.12
CA LYS A 164 -3.32 8.77 -3.43
C LYS A 164 -3.43 8.25 -2.00
N THR A 165 -3.84 9.09 -1.07
CA THR A 165 -4.09 8.67 0.31
C THR A 165 -5.59 8.80 0.60
N VAL A 166 -6.16 7.76 1.18
CA VAL A 166 -7.53 7.75 1.68
C VAL A 166 -7.53 7.62 3.20
N SER A 167 -8.58 8.15 3.84
CA SER A 167 -8.73 8.11 5.29
C SER A 167 -10.08 7.49 5.65
N SER A 168 -10.16 6.85 6.82
CA SER A 168 -11.42 6.35 7.35
C SER A 168 -12.39 7.52 7.65
N GLU A 169 -13.70 7.25 7.55
CA GLU A 169 -14.74 8.24 7.85
C GLU A 169 -14.75 8.63 9.33
N LYS A 170 -14.34 7.73 10.20
CA LYS A 170 -14.36 7.93 11.65
C LYS A 170 -12.97 7.68 12.24
N LYS A 171 -12.71 8.31 13.39
CA LYS A 171 -11.53 8.01 14.20
C LYS A 171 -11.63 6.58 14.75
N VAL A 172 -10.67 5.72 14.50
CA VAL A 172 -10.77 4.29 14.79
C VAL A 172 -9.58 3.73 15.58
N ILE A 173 -8.40 4.33 15.47
CA ILE A 173 -7.18 3.88 16.15
C ILE A 173 -6.70 4.99 17.08
N PHE A 174 -6.76 4.77 18.40
CA PHE A 174 -6.34 5.76 19.42
C PHE A 174 -6.88 7.18 19.15
N GLY A 175 -8.14 7.28 18.69
CA GLY A 175 -8.76 8.56 18.37
C GLY A 175 -8.26 9.23 17.09
N LYS A 176 -7.48 8.54 16.25
CA LYS A 176 -6.98 9.01 14.96
C LYS A 176 -7.73 8.34 13.80
N TYR A 177 -7.71 8.98 12.64
CA TYR A 177 -8.19 8.37 11.40
C TYR A 177 -7.19 7.32 10.92
N ALA A 178 -7.68 6.15 10.48
CA ALA A 178 -6.85 5.23 9.73
C ALA A 178 -6.60 5.80 8.33
N ARG A 179 -5.35 5.69 7.85
CA ARG A 179 -4.92 6.23 6.55
C ARG A 179 -4.26 5.13 5.73
N THR A 180 -4.68 5.02 4.48
CA THR A 180 -4.11 4.06 3.52
C THR A 180 -3.60 4.82 2.31
N MET A 181 -2.38 4.54 1.91
CA MET A 181 -1.81 5.00 0.66
C MET A 181 -2.08 3.97 -0.43
N ILE A 182 -2.51 4.45 -1.59
CA ILE A 182 -2.80 3.69 -2.79
C ILE A 182 -1.80 4.10 -3.86
N CYS A 183 -1.07 3.15 -4.41
CA CYS A 183 -0.25 3.29 -5.61
C CYS A 183 -0.95 2.60 -6.78
N SER A 184 -1.03 3.24 -7.95
CA SER A 184 -1.84 2.71 -9.04
C SER A 184 -1.41 3.19 -10.42
N ASN A 185 -1.68 2.37 -11.45
CA ASN A 185 -1.63 2.76 -12.85
C ASN A 185 -2.81 3.66 -13.29
N LEU A 186 -3.89 3.72 -12.51
CA LEU A 186 -5.07 4.54 -12.77
C LEU A 186 -4.91 6.00 -12.33
N PHE A 187 -3.89 6.32 -11.56
CA PHE A 187 -3.61 7.69 -11.17
C PHE A 187 -2.59 8.33 -12.10
N PRO A 188 -2.60 9.66 -12.26
CA PRO A 188 -1.58 10.35 -13.04
C PRO A 188 -0.19 9.91 -12.61
N LEU A 189 0.64 9.54 -13.57
CA LEU A 189 2.04 9.21 -13.29
C LEU A 189 2.68 10.43 -12.61
N LYS A 190 3.58 10.16 -11.69
CA LYS A 190 4.44 11.21 -11.18
C LYS A 190 5.25 11.70 -12.38
N ILE A 191 4.99 12.93 -12.81
CA ILE A 191 5.94 13.63 -13.65
C ILE A 191 7.20 13.62 -12.79
N SER A 192 8.25 12.94 -13.24
CA SER A 192 9.54 13.06 -12.59
C SER A 192 9.82 14.56 -12.58
N GLU A 193 9.63 15.21 -11.43
CA GLU A 193 10.25 16.51 -11.26
C GLU A 193 11.68 16.27 -11.68
N LYS A 194 12.13 16.99 -12.72
CA LYS A 194 13.54 16.95 -13.13
C LYS A 194 14.30 16.96 -11.83
N PRO A 195 15.22 16.01 -11.59
CA PRO A 195 15.92 15.95 -10.32
C PRO A 195 16.40 17.37 -10.08
N THR A 196 15.90 17.99 -9.02
CA THR A 196 16.34 19.32 -8.65
C THR A 196 17.80 19.11 -8.34
N ILE A 197 18.65 19.41 -9.33
CA ILE A 197 20.10 19.31 -9.17
C ILE A 197 20.39 20.30 -8.07
N ARG A 198 20.48 19.78 -6.85
CA ARG A 198 20.91 20.61 -5.73
C ARG A 198 22.37 20.93 -5.97
N LEU A 199 22.60 22.18 -6.31
CA LEU A 199 23.96 22.68 -6.46
C LEU A 199 24.59 22.69 -5.08
N VAL A 200 25.67 21.93 -4.91
CA VAL A 200 26.43 21.88 -3.67
C VAL A 200 27.63 22.79 -3.83
N CYS A 201 27.80 23.72 -2.91
CA CYS A 201 28.99 24.55 -2.87
C CYS A 201 30.20 23.71 -2.46
N GLU A 202 31.14 23.49 -3.36
CA GLU A 202 32.34 22.68 -3.11
C GLU A 202 33.21 23.23 -1.97
N LYS A 203 33.14 24.54 -1.71
CA LYS A 203 33.96 25.18 -0.69
C LYS A 203 33.41 25.03 0.74
N CYS A 204 32.09 25.02 0.92
CA CYS A 204 31.49 24.95 2.28
C CYS A 204 30.47 23.84 2.44
N GLY A 205 30.18 23.02 1.41
CA GLY A 205 29.22 21.92 1.44
C GLY A 205 27.73 22.34 1.46
N ALA A 206 27.42 23.63 1.39
CA ALA A 206 26.03 24.09 1.40
C ALA A 206 25.27 23.62 0.16
N SER A 207 24.06 23.08 0.35
CA SER A 207 23.17 22.62 -0.70
C SER A 207 22.18 23.73 -1.07
N CYS A 208 22.16 24.14 -2.33
CA CYS A 208 21.28 25.14 -2.89
C CYS A 208 20.25 24.49 -3.83
N LYS A 209 19.03 25.01 -3.82
CA LYS A 209 17.90 24.39 -4.58
C LYS A 209 17.97 24.67 -6.08
N ASP A 210 18.58 25.79 -6.48
CA ASP A 210 18.71 26.23 -7.88
C ASP A 210 19.92 27.13 -8.06
N GLN A 211 20.19 27.53 -9.31
CA GLN A 211 21.33 28.40 -9.65
C GLN A 211 21.23 29.79 -9.02
N GLN A 212 20.01 30.31 -8.87
CA GLN A 212 19.81 31.63 -8.26
C GLN A 212 20.14 31.61 -6.77
N ASP A 213 19.67 30.56 -6.06
CA ASP A 213 19.98 30.35 -4.65
C ASP A 213 21.48 30.08 -4.44
N PHE A 214 22.11 29.33 -5.37
CA PHE A 214 23.56 29.10 -5.35
C PHE A 214 24.36 30.40 -5.51
N ASN A 215 23.99 31.25 -6.48
CA ASN A 215 24.63 32.54 -6.67
C ASN A 215 24.45 33.47 -5.46
N ALA A 216 23.23 33.50 -4.89
CA ALA A 216 22.97 34.24 -3.67
C ALA A 216 23.77 33.70 -2.48
N HIS A 217 23.96 32.36 -2.41
CA HIS A 217 24.81 31.74 -1.39
C HIS A 217 26.26 32.18 -1.49
N LEU A 218 26.82 32.23 -2.69
CA LEU A 218 28.22 32.65 -2.90
C LEU A 218 28.49 34.10 -2.48
N THR A 219 27.49 34.97 -2.51
CA THR A 219 27.59 36.39 -2.14
C THR A 219 27.29 36.68 -0.67
N ARG A 220 26.77 35.69 0.08
CA ARG A 220 26.47 35.90 1.50
C ARG A 220 27.73 36.08 2.32
N LYS A 221 27.71 37.08 3.20
CA LYS A 221 28.84 37.36 4.15
C LYS A 221 29.26 36.11 4.94
N PHE A 222 28.29 35.29 5.33
CA PHE A 222 28.54 34.03 6.01
C PHE A 222 29.42 33.07 5.19
N HIS A 223 29.13 32.92 3.88
CA HIS A 223 29.93 32.07 2.98
C HIS A 223 31.34 32.62 2.83
N LEU A 224 31.49 33.93 2.64
CA LEU A 224 32.79 34.57 2.49
C LEU A 224 33.66 34.40 3.72
N ASN A 225 33.07 34.49 4.93
CA ASN A 225 33.77 34.21 6.19
C ASN A 225 34.18 32.74 6.28
N ALA A 226 33.32 31.80 5.86
CA ALA A 226 33.61 30.36 5.96
C ALA A 226 34.77 29.91 5.05
N ILE A 227 35.03 30.68 3.97
CA ILE A 227 36.13 30.39 3.02
C ILE A 227 37.35 31.31 3.23
N GLY A 228 37.36 32.09 4.30
CA GLY A 228 38.53 32.92 4.69
C GLY A 228 38.78 34.14 3.79
N VAL A 229 37.75 34.68 3.15
CA VAL A 229 37.88 35.86 2.26
C VAL A 229 37.66 37.19 3.00
N ILE A 230 37.04 37.14 4.21
CA ILE A 230 36.80 38.30 5.07
C ILE A 230 37.20 37.92 6.50
#